data_16f50547f5cbb53f5eece3bf99f970e7
#
_entry.id   16f50547f5cbb53f5eece3bf99f970e7
#
_cell.length_a   1.000
_cell.length_b   1.000
_cell.length_c   1.000
_cell.angle_alpha   90.00
_cell.angle_beta   90.00
_cell.angle_gamma   90.00
#
_symmetry.space_group_name_H-M   'P 1'
#
loop_
_entity.id
_entity.type
_entity.pdbx_description
1 polymer ?
#
loop_
_entity_poly.entity_id
_entity_poly.type
_entity_poly.pdbx_seq_one_letter_code
_entity_poly.pdbx_strand_id
1 'polypeptide(L)'
;FIITMFYSQDKQDEILEKNVFKGFKNGIFIDVGAHDGISLNNTLYFENNNQWSGINIEPNQSVYEKLVVNRPNSINLCCAISNCDGISEFICNSGYTEMISGLKENYDPRHLERLERENNKMGSTTQIMEVKTKRLETICNEYNINHIHYLSIDVEGAEFEVIQSINFDTVFIDVIGFENNYDDTSIPIVKYLENKDYVVIHSSLDIFMIHKNSIFVNNIL
;
A
#
# COMPACT_ATOMS: atom_id res chain seq x y z
N PHE A 1 28.32 -12.58 -9.00
CA PHE A 1 26.99 -12.87 -8.41
C PHE A 1 26.34 -11.52 -8.16
N ILE A 2 25.27 -11.19 -8.87
CA ILE A 2 24.41 -10.05 -8.54
C ILE A 2 23.58 -10.51 -7.35
N ILE A 3 23.82 -9.92 -6.18
CA ILE A 3 22.96 -10.15 -5.02
C ILE A 3 21.67 -9.39 -5.30
N THR A 4 20.61 -10.12 -5.54
CA THR A 4 19.27 -9.54 -5.67
C THR A 4 18.82 -9.12 -4.28
N MET A 5 18.61 -7.82 -4.07
CA MET A 5 18.18 -7.28 -2.78
C MET A 5 16.67 -7.06 -2.81
N PHE A 6 15.96 -7.66 -1.88
CA PHE A 6 14.56 -7.42 -1.59
C PHE A 6 14.44 -6.43 -0.43
N TYR A 7 13.36 -5.66 -0.37
CA TYR A 7 13.24 -4.48 0.50
C TYR A 7 12.12 -4.58 1.53
N SER A 8 11.07 -5.35 1.23
CA SER A 8 9.90 -5.44 2.09
C SER A 8 10.17 -6.15 3.43
N GLN A 9 9.33 -5.87 4.42
CA GLN A 9 9.48 -6.35 5.80
C GLN A 9 9.46 -7.88 5.91
N ASP A 10 8.46 -8.50 5.27
CA ASP A 10 8.15 -9.92 5.38
C ASP A 10 8.28 -10.64 4.04
N LYS A 11 9.18 -10.14 3.17
CA LYS A 11 9.49 -10.72 1.85
C LYS A 11 8.32 -10.65 0.85
N GLN A 12 7.44 -9.67 0.98
CA GLN A 12 6.31 -9.48 0.08
C GLN A 12 6.77 -9.37 -1.38
N ASP A 13 7.77 -8.53 -1.65
CA ASP A 13 8.38 -8.36 -2.96
C ASP A 13 9.08 -9.63 -3.46
N GLU A 14 9.76 -10.38 -2.57
CA GLU A 14 10.39 -11.67 -2.91
C GLU A 14 9.33 -12.73 -3.28
N ILE A 15 8.24 -12.82 -2.51
CA ILE A 15 7.13 -13.76 -2.74
C ILE A 15 6.46 -13.46 -4.07
N LEU A 16 6.12 -12.19 -4.32
CA LEU A 16 5.47 -11.77 -5.55
C LEU A 16 6.38 -11.96 -6.78
N GLU A 17 7.66 -11.60 -6.68
CA GLU A 17 8.61 -11.79 -7.77
C GLU A 17 8.78 -13.26 -8.13
N LYS A 18 8.97 -14.14 -7.14
CA LYS A 18 9.25 -15.55 -7.40
C LYS A 18 8.04 -16.35 -7.86
N ASN A 19 6.85 -16.02 -7.35
CA ASN A 19 5.66 -16.85 -7.56
C ASN A 19 4.67 -16.24 -8.55
N VAL A 20 4.62 -14.90 -8.67
CA VAL A 20 3.61 -14.19 -9.45
C VAL A 20 4.23 -13.54 -10.69
N PHE A 21 5.11 -12.57 -10.50
CA PHE A 21 5.59 -11.73 -11.61
C PHE A 21 6.74 -12.35 -12.41
N LYS A 22 7.59 -13.17 -11.79
CA LYS A 22 8.64 -13.98 -12.45
C LYS A 22 9.48 -13.20 -13.48
N GLY A 23 9.94 -12.03 -13.09
CA GLY A 23 10.76 -11.17 -13.94
C GLY A 23 9.99 -10.33 -14.96
N PHE A 24 8.67 -10.21 -14.83
CA PHE A 24 7.85 -9.36 -15.70
C PHE A 24 8.35 -7.92 -15.67
N LYS A 25 8.56 -7.34 -16.87
CA LYS A 25 9.13 -6.00 -17.03
C LYS A 25 8.09 -4.97 -17.40
N ASN A 26 8.40 -3.70 -17.08
CA ASN A 26 7.60 -2.52 -17.43
C ASN A 26 6.17 -2.59 -16.87
N GLY A 27 6.01 -3.16 -15.67
CA GLY A 27 4.75 -3.14 -14.96
C GLY A 27 4.41 -1.76 -14.40
N ILE A 28 3.18 -1.61 -13.94
CA ILE A 28 2.69 -0.41 -13.26
C ILE A 28 2.29 -0.80 -11.84
N PHE A 29 2.79 -0.06 -10.85
CA PHE A 29 2.37 -0.21 -9.46
C PHE A 29 1.69 1.07 -8.94
N ILE A 30 0.88 0.90 -7.90
CA ILE A 30 0.50 1.98 -6.97
C ILE A 30 0.84 1.48 -5.57
N ASP A 31 1.52 2.32 -4.80
CA ASP A 31 1.97 2.06 -3.43
C ASP A 31 1.30 3.07 -2.50
N VAL A 32 0.31 2.62 -1.74
CA VAL A 32 -0.47 3.43 -0.81
C VAL A 32 0.06 3.20 0.59
N GLY A 33 0.63 4.24 1.21
CA GLY A 33 1.43 4.15 2.42
C GLY A 33 2.91 3.87 2.11
N ALA A 34 3.46 4.52 1.08
CA ALA A 34 4.80 4.24 0.58
C ALA A 34 5.94 4.63 1.56
N HIS A 35 5.63 5.33 2.66
CA HIS A 35 6.58 5.85 3.63
C HIS A 35 7.73 6.61 2.95
N ASP A 36 8.98 6.38 3.33
CA ASP A 36 10.15 7.03 2.71
C ASP A 36 10.55 6.43 1.33
N GLY A 37 9.82 5.42 0.86
CA GLY A 37 10.01 4.76 -0.43
C GLY A 37 11.16 3.75 -0.49
N ILE A 38 11.91 3.54 0.61
CA ILE A 38 13.01 2.57 0.71
C ILE A 38 12.79 1.60 1.87
N SER A 39 12.52 2.13 3.07
CA SER A 39 12.45 1.35 4.30
C SER A 39 11.23 0.43 4.25
N LEU A 40 11.47 -0.88 4.28
CA LEU A 40 10.44 -1.93 4.26
C LEU A 40 9.45 -1.84 3.09
N ASN A 41 9.87 -1.23 1.96
CA ASN A 41 8.98 -0.88 0.86
C ASN A 41 8.66 -2.07 -0.05
N ASN A 42 7.37 -2.24 -0.38
CA ASN A 42 6.84 -3.38 -1.12
C ASN A 42 7.01 -3.27 -2.65
N THR A 43 7.31 -2.08 -3.19
CA THR A 43 7.34 -1.83 -4.64
C THR A 43 8.71 -1.49 -5.19
N LEU A 44 9.67 -1.09 -4.34
CA LEU A 44 11.00 -0.64 -4.73
C LEU A 44 11.78 -1.68 -5.55
N TYR A 45 11.63 -2.97 -5.19
CA TYR A 45 12.25 -4.05 -5.94
C TYR A 45 11.85 -4.03 -7.41
N PHE A 46 10.57 -3.86 -7.70
CA PHE A 46 10.05 -3.88 -9.07
C PHE A 46 10.50 -2.67 -9.87
N GLU A 47 10.55 -1.48 -9.26
CA GLU A 47 11.11 -0.29 -9.89
C GLU A 47 12.57 -0.50 -10.25
N ASN A 48 13.41 -0.93 -9.30
CA ASN A 48 14.85 -1.04 -9.49
C ASN A 48 15.28 -2.20 -10.41
N ASN A 49 14.60 -3.34 -10.34
CA ASN A 49 15.04 -4.57 -10.99
C ASN A 49 14.21 -4.94 -12.21
N ASN A 50 12.94 -4.53 -12.27
CA ASN A 50 12.00 -4.93 -13.31
C ASN A 50 11.56 -3.76 -14.23
N GLN A 51 12.14 -2.57 -14.06
CA GLN A 51 11.80 -1.38 -14.86
C GLN A 51 10.33 -0.97 -14.73
N TRP A 52 9.72 -1.26 -13.59
CA TRP A 52 8.35 -0.83 -13.33
C TRP A 52 8.30 0.67 -13.08
N SER A 53 7.18 1.28 -13.37
CA SER A 53 6.86 2.66 -13.04
C SER A 53 5.60 2.71 -12.21
N GLY A 54 5.39 3.78 -11.46
CA GLY A 54 4.18 3.84 -10.64
C GLY A 54 4.01 5.13 -9.88
N ILE A 55 3.05 5.07 -8.96
CA ILE A 55 2.68 6.15 -8.05
C ILE A 55 2.91 5.68 -6.63
N ASN A 56 3.66 6.47 -5.87
CA ASN A 56 3.81 6.34 -4.42
C ASN A 56 2.97 7.41 -3.73
N ILE A 57 2.28 7.04 -2.66
CA ILE A 57 1.36 7.91 -1.94
C ILE A 57 1.72 7.89 -0.45
N GLU A 58 2.01 9.07 0.11
CA GLU A 58 2.39 9.24 1.51
C GLU A 58 1.81 10.55 2.06
N PRO A 59 0.91 10.49 3.07
CA PRO A 59 0.26 11.69 3.61
C PRO A 59 1.13 12.55 4.52
N ASN A 60 2.14 11.96 5.20
CA ASN A 60 3.01 12.70 6.11
C ASN A 60 4.02 13.52 5.32
N GLN A 61 3.89 14.86 5.37
CA GLN A 61 4.72 15.79 4.60
C GLN A 61 6.23 15.57 4.82
N SER A 62 6.67 15.31 6.04
CA SER A 62 8.09 15.13 6.36
C SER A 62 8.66 13.81 5.82
N VAL A 63 7.83 12.79 5.74
CA VAL A 63 8.17 11.47 5.16
C VAL A 63 8.10 11.54 3.65
N TYR A 64 7.08 12.21 3.10
CA TYR A 64 6.93 12.48 1.67
C TYR A 64 8.15 13.20 1.07
N GLU A 65 8.75 14.16 1.80
CA GLU A 65 9.96 14.84 1.33
C GLU A 65 11.14 13.86 1.16
N LYS A 66 11.26 12.86 2.04
CA LYS A 66 12.24 11.77 1.88
C LYS A 66 11.89 10.88 0.68
N LEU A 67 10.59 10.53 0.54
CA LEU A 67 10.08 9.72 -0.56
C LEU A 67 10.42 10.32 -1.94
N VAL A 68 10.21 11.63 -2.12
CA VAL A 68 10.52 12.33 -3.37
C VAL A 68 12.03 12.22 -3.73
N VAL A 69 12.90 12.31 -2.73
CA VAL A 69 14.36 12.17 -2.93
C VAL A 69 14.74 10.73 -3.27
N ASN A 70 14.11 9.77 -2.61
CA ASN A 70 14.43 8.36 -2.71
C ASN A 70 13.86 7.69 -3.98
N ARG A 71 12.70 8.17 -4.47
CA ARG A 71 11.96 7.61 -5.63
C ARG A 71 11.78 8.65 -6.75
N PRO A 72 12.87 9.23 -7.28
CA PRO A 72 12.78 10.34 -8.24
C PRO A 72 12.20 9.94 -9.60
N ASN A 73 12.15 8.64 -9.91
CA ASN A 73 11.65 8.12 -11.18
C ASN A 73 10.15 7.78 -11.13
N SER A 74 9.55 7.78 -9.96
CA SER A 74 8.13 7.53 -9.75
C SER A 74 7.36 8.84 -9.52
N ILE A 75 6.05 8.80 -9.73
CA ILE A 75 5.15 9.87 -9.31
C ILE A 75 4.96 9.74 -7.80
N ASN A 76 5.21 10.83 -7.06
CA ASN A 76 5.03 10.85 -5.61
C ASN A 76 3.94 11.85 -5.23
N LEU A 77 2.97 11.43 -4.42
CA LEU A 77 1.80 12.23 -4.04
C LEU A 77 1.72 12.40 -2.51
N CYS A 78 1.56 13.64 -2.06
CA CYS A 78 1.36 13.96 -0.65
C CYS A 78 -0.14 14.03 -0.34
N CYS A 79 -0.75 12.89 -0.09
CA CYS A 79 -2.15 12.75 0.32
C CYS A 79 -2.39 11.38 0.96
N ALA A 80 -3.48 11.23 1.70
CA ALA A 80 -4.01 9.92 2.08
C ALA A 80 -5.03 9.43 1.04
N ILE A 81 -5.23 8.12 0.95
CA ILE A 81 -6.34 7.55 0.19
C ILE A 81 -7.48 7.24 1.15
N SER A 82 -8.68 7.66 0.75
CA SER A 82 -9.92 7.44 1.49
C SER A 82 -11.08 7.23 0.50
N ASN A 83 -12.26 6.94 1.02
CA ASN A 83 -13.48 6.79 0.20
C ASN A 83 -14.06 8.11 -0.34
N CYS A 84 -13.46 9.27 0.02
CA CYS A 84 -13.85 10.59 -0.48
C CYS A 84 -12.65 11.52 -0.66
N ASP A 85 -12.76 12.42 -1.64
CA ASP A 85 -11.82 13.53 -1.81
C ASP A 85 -12.12 14.63 -0.78
N GLY A 86 -11.08 15.15 -0.11
CA GLY A 86 -11.29 16.19 0.89
C GLY A 86 -10.08 16.42 1.79
N ILE A 87 -10.37 16.60 3.07
CA ILE A 87 -9.40 16.78 4.14
C ILE A 87 -9.87 15.93 5.33
N SER A 88 -8.93 15.18 5.95
CA SER A 88 -9.20 14.38 7.14
C SER A 88 -8.11 14.56 8.18
N GLU A 89 -8.44 14.26 9.45
CA GLU A 89 -7.46 14.19 10.52
C GLU A 89 -6.57 12.94 10.38
N PHE A 90 -5.27 13.14 10.52
CA PHE A 90 -4.27 12.11 10.42
C PHE A 90 -3.45 12.04 11.71
N ILE A 91 -3.30 10.85 12.26
CA ILE A 91 -2.42 10.57 13.40
C ILE A 91 -1.01 10.43 12.84
N CYS A 92 -0.20 11.47 13.04
CA CYS A 92 1.19 11.51 12.62
C CYS A 92 2.09 11.15 13.79
N ASN A 93 2.78 10.05 13.68
CA ASN A 93 3.74 9.60 14.68
C ASN A 93 5.16 9.96 14.25
N SER A 94 6.08 10.05 15.22
CA SER A 94 7.48 10.31 14.98
C SER A 94 8.37 9.34 15.74
N GLY A 95 9.61 9.17 15.29
CA GLY A 95 10.56 8.26 15.88
C GLY A 95 10.21 6.79 15.61
N TYR A 96 10.24 5.93 16.61
CA TYR A 96 10.03 4.48 16.44
C TYR A 96 8.67 4.11 15.88
N THR A 97 7.65 4.91 16.15
CA THR A 97 6.26 4.67 15.73
C THR A 97 5.88 5.42 14.45
N GLU A 98 6.83 6.01 13.71
CA GLU A 98 6.56 6.80 12.51
C GLU A 98 5.75 6.01 11.46
N MET A 99 6.07 4.73 11.27
CA MET A 99 5.41 3.87 10.28
C MET A 99 3.95 3.53 10.59
N ILE A 100 3.55 3.55 11.86
CA ILE A 100 2.18 3.28 12.26
C ILE A 100 1.32 4.56 12.30
N SER A 101 1.57 5.50 11.40
CA SER A 101 0.76 6.71 11.20
C SER A 101 -0.42 6.39 10.27
N GLY A 102 -1.62 6.96 10.54
CA GLY A 102 -2.80 6.62 9.75
C GLY A 102 -3.95 7.62 9.91
N LEU A 103 -5.01 7.46 9.10
CA LEU A 103 -6.23 8.25 9.21
C LEU A 103 -6.90 8.02 10.56
N LYS A 104 -7.17 9.07 11.32
CA LYS A 104 -7.68 8.98 12.69
C LYS A 104 -9.03 8.26 12.78
N GLU A 105 -9.89 8.46 11.81
CA GLU A 105 -11.23 7.85 11.77
C GLU A 105 -11.21 6.34 11.53
N ASN A 106 -10.12 5.81 10.95
CA ASN A 106 -9.96 4.40 10.61
C ASN A 106 -9.05 3.65 11.59
N TYR A 107 -8.49 4.36 12.58
CA TYR A 107 -7.56 3.77 13.53
C TYR A 107 -8.26 2.76 14.45
N ASP A 108 -7.84 1.51 14.37
CA ASP A 108 -8.36 0.47 15.28
C ASP A 108 -8.02 0.79 16.74
N PRO A 109 -8.94 0.63 17.70
CA PRO A 109 -8.65 0.83 19.12
C PRO A 109 -7.45 0.03 19.62
N ARG A 110 -7.22 -1.16 19.09
CA ARG A 110 -6.05 -2.02 19.42
C ARG A 110 -4.74 -1.38 18.95
N HIS A 111 -4.76 -0.69 17.81
CA HIS A 111 -3.61 0.10 17.32
C HIS A 111 -3.34 1.30 18.22
N LEU A 112 -4.36 2.01 18.69
CA LEU A 112 -4.19 3.13 19.63
C LEU A 112 -3.55 2.67 20.93
N GLU A 113 -3.97 1.54 21.49
CA GLU A 113 -3.36 0.96 22.69
C GLU A 113 -1.88 0.56 22.47
N ARG A 114 -1.58 -0.03 21.30
CA ARG A 114 -0.21 -0.34 20.88
C ARG A 114 0.63 0.92 20.78
N LEU A 115 0.12 1.93 20.10
CA LEU A 115 0.78 3.22 19.88
C LEU A 115 1.12 3.90 21.20
N GLU A 116 0.17 4.00 22.12
CA GLU A 116 0.39 4.60 23.44
C GLU A 116 1.49 3.86 24.23
N ARG A 117 1.44 2.53 24.25
CA ARG A 117 2.45 1.69 24.89
C ARG A 117 3.84 1.87 24.30
N GLU A 118 3.95 1.88 22.95
CA GLU A 118 5.24 2.01 22.26
C GLU A 118 5.79 3.42 22.38
N ASN A 119 4.97 4.46 22.27
CA ASN A 119 5.38 5.85 22.48
C ASN A 119 5.97 6.06 23.90
N ASN A 120 5.28 5.55 24.91
CA ASN A 120 5.77 5.65 26.29
C ASN A 120 7.12 4.93 26.51
N LYS A 121 7.32 3.79 25.84
CA LYS A 121 8.54 2.99 25.95
C LYS A 121 9.72 3.58 25.18
N MET A 122 9.47 4.10 23.97
CA MET A 122 10.51 4.48 23.01
C MET A 122 10.72 6.01 22.93
N GLY A 123 9.92 6.80 23.65
CA GLY A 123 10.01 8.27 23.61
C GLY A 123 9.53 8.89 22.28
N SER A 124 8.69 8.16 21.56
CA SER A 124 8.06 8.65 20.32
C SER A 124 6.93 9.63 20.65
N THR A 125 6.55 10.46 19.68
CA THR A 125 5.49 11.46 19.86
C THR A 125 4.43 11.32 18.78
N THR A 126 3.20 11.70 19.14
CA THR A 126 2.04 11.70 18.26
C THR A 126 1.50 13.12 18.10
N GLN A 127 1.16 13.50 16.90
CA GLN A 127 0.47 14.74 16.57
C GLN A 127 -0.75 14.44 15.69
N ILE A 128 -1.80 15.23 15.82
CA ILE A 128 -2.92 15.19 14.88
C ILE A 128 -2.73 16.35 13.91
N MET A 129 -2.79 16.03 12.61
CA MET A 129 -2.67 17.02 11.55
C MET A 129 -3.75 16.81 10.50
N GLU A 130 -4.09 17.84 9.75
CA GLU A 130 -4.96 17.72 8.58
C GLU A 130 -4.14 17.29 7.37
N VAL A 131 -4.64 16.29 6.63
CA VAL A 131 -4.07 15.83 5.37
C VAL A 131 -5.12 15.87 4.28
N LYS A 132 -4.69 16.09 3.04
CA LYS A 132 -5.55 15.92 1.87
C LYS A 132 -5.90 14.46 1.71
N THR A 133 -7.17 14.17 1.40
CA THR A 133 -7.63 12.83 1.01
C THR A 133 -8.04 12.83 -0.44
N LYS A 134 -7.79 11.72 -1.12
CA LYS A 134 -8.27 11.44 -2.48
C LYS A 134 -8.80 10.01 -2.57
N ARG A 135 -9.75 9.81 -3.48
CA ARG A 135 -10.12 8.46 -3.91
C ARG A 135 -9.03 7.91 -4.84
N LEU A 136 -8.81 6.61 -4.82
CA LEU A 136 -7.88 6.00 -5.78
C LEU A 136 -8.40 6.16 -7.22
N GLU A 137 -9.72 6.10 -7.42
CA GLU A 137 -10.38 6.44 -8.69
C GLU A 137 -9.98 7.83 -9.20
N THR A 138 -9.96 8.85 -8.34
CA THR A 138 -9.56 10.22 -8.70
C THR A 138 -8.13 10.26 -9.20
N ILE A 139 -7.20 9.57 -8.50
CA ILE A 139 -5.80 9.49 -8.92
C ILE A 139 -5.67 8.74 -10.24
N CYS A 140 -6.31 7.59 -10.40
CA CYS A 140 -6.27 6.85 -11.65
C CYS A 140 -6.76 7.69 -12.84
N ASN A 141 -7.81 8.49 -12.67
CA ASN A 141 -8.33 9.40 -13.70
C ASN A 141 -7.33 10.54 -13.99
N GLU A 142 -6.76 11.18 -12.97
CA GLU A 142 -5.79 12.28 -13.12
C GLU A 142 -4.54 11.85 -13.92
N TYR A 143 -4.07 10.62 -13.70
CA TYR A 143 -2.86 10.08 -14.34
C TYR A 143 -3.14 9.14 -15.51
N ASN A 144 -4.40 9.00 -15.93
CA ASN A 144 -4.84 8.12 -17.03
C ASN A 144 -4.41 6.66 -16.85
N ILE A 145 -4.50 6.14 -15.61
CA ILE A 145 -4.19 4.75 -15.28
C ILE A 145 -5.49 3.94 -15.35
N ASN A 146 -5.50 2.95 -16.23
CA ASN A 146 -6.62 2.00 -16.38
C ASN A 146 -6.18 0.54 -16.12
N HIS A 147 -4.90 0.31 -15.90
CA HIS A 147 -4.35 -1.00 -15.58
C HIS A 147 -3.22 -0.86 -14.55
N ILE A 148 -3.32 -1.60 -13.45
CA ILE A 148 -2.34 -1.67 -12.37
C ILE A 148 -1.92 -3.14 -12.24
N HIS A 149 -0.62 -3.43 -12.33
CA HIS A 149 -0.11 -4.79 -12.16
C HIS A 149 0.01 -5.17 -10.68
N TYR A 150 0.36 -4.20 -9.83
CA TYR A 150 0.42 -4.39 -8.38
C TYR A 150 -0.05 -3.14 -7.64
N LEU A 151 -1.09 -3.32 -6.82
CA LEU A 151 -1.54 -2.35 -5.83
C LEU A 151 -1.10 -2.84 -4.45
N SER A 152 -0.21 -2.09 -3.81
CA SER A 152 0.20 -2.29 -2.42
C SER A 152 -0.55 -1.32 -1.52
N ILE A 153 -1.13 -1.82 -0.43
CA ILE A 153 -1.90 -1.02 0.54
C ILE A 153 -1.40 -1.33 1.94
N ASP A 154 -0.81 -0.32 2.58
CA ASP A 154 -0.30 -0.38 3.94
C ASP A 154 -0.57 0.97 4.61
N VAL A 155 -1.76 1.12 5.22
CA VAL A 155 -2.31 2.42 5.67
C VAL A 155 -2.82 2.40 7.10
N GLU A 156 -2.45 1.34 7.85
CA GLU A 156 -2.67 1.24 9.29
C GLU A 156 -4.16 1.36 9.72
N GLY A 157 -5.03 0.64 8.96
CA GLY A 157 -6.45 0.46 9.29
C GLY A 157 -7.46 1.02 8.28
N ALA A 158 -7.01 1.76 7.25
CA ALA A 158 -7.89 2.30 6.20
C ALA A 158 -7.88 1.46 4.91
N GLU A 159 -7.42 0.21 4.95
CA GLU A 159 -7.28 -0.65 3.76
C GLU A 159 -8.61 -0.85 3.03
N PHE A 160 -9.71 -0.99 3.79
CA PHE A 160 -11.02 -1.20 3.17
C PHE A 160 -11.53 0.06 2.47
N GLU A 161 -11.33 1.25 3.05
CA GLU A 161 -11.67 2.53 2.44
C GLU A 161 -10.86 2.77 1.16
N VAL A 162 -9.57 2.42 1.17
CA VAL A 162 -8.73 2.46 -0.04
C VAL A 162 -9.35 1.60 -1.14
N ILE A 163 -9.68 0.34 -0.83
CA ILE A 163 -10.26 -0.60 -1.79
C ILE A 163 -11.64 -0.13 -2.29
N GLN A 164 -12.49 0.40 -1.40
CA GLN A 164 -13.80 0.94 -1.78
C GLN A 164 -13.70 2.22 -2.63
N SER A 165 -12.56 2.92 -2.58
CA SER A 165 -12.31 4.11 -3.40
C SER A 165 -11.96 3.79 -4.86
N ILE A 166 -11.78 2.50 -5.20
CA ILE A 166 -11.45 2.02 -6.54
C ILE A 166 -12.73 1.88 -7.38
N ASN A 167 -12.68 2.35 -8.61
CA ASN A 167 -13.68 2.03 -9.61
C ASN A 167 -13.22 0.84 -10.48
N PHE A 168 -13.60 -0.37 -10.08
CA PHE A 168 -13.23 -1.60 -10.78
C PHE A 168 -13.84 -1.74 -12.20
N ASP A 169 -14.78 -0.88 -12.58
CA ASP A 169 -15.32 -0.86 -13.95
C ASP A 169 -14.40 -0.12 -14.92
N THR A 170 -13.51 0.76 -14.41
CA THR A 170 -12.61 1.59 -15.22
C THR A 170 -11.14 1.25 -15.03
N VAL A 171 -10.77 0.61 -13.93
CA VAL A 171 -9.40 0.25 -13.60
C VAL A 171 -9.29 -1.25 -13.36
N PHE A 172 -8.48 -1.92 -14.16
CA PHE A 172 -8.15 -3.33 -13.96
C PHE A 172 -6.89 -3.46 -13.09
N ILE A 173 -6.94 -4.32 -12.07
CA ILE A 173 -5.81 -4.56 -11.17
C ILE A 173 -5.50 -6.05 -11.17
N ASP A 174 -4.25 -6.42 -11.50
CA ASP A 174 -3.84 -7.82 -11.50
C ASP A 174 -3.72 -8.39 -10.10
N VAL A 175 -2.95 -7.72 -9.23
CA VAL A 175 -2.64 -8.16 -7.87
C VAL A 175 -2.88 -7.03 -6.89
N ILE A 176 -3.59 -7.33 -5.81
CA ILE A 176 -3.78 -6.45 -4.65
C ILE A 176 -3.13 -7.11 -3.45
N GLY A 177 -2.24 -6.37 -2.78
CA GLY A 177 -1.67 -6.74 -1.49
C GLY A 177 -2.09 -5.75 -0.42
N PHE A 178 -2.48 -6.24 0.74
CA PHE A 178 -2.85 -5.40 1.88
C PHE A 178 -2.49 -6.05 3.20
N GLU A 179 -2.24 -5.20 4.21
CA GLU A 179 -1.85 -5.64 5.55
C GLU A 179 -2.98 -6.41 6.25
N ASN A 180 -2.62 -7.49 6.95
CA ASN A 180 -3.53 -8.36 7.70
C ASN A 180 -3.27 -8.25 9.20
N ASN A 181 -3.55 -7.08 9.77
CA ASN A 181 -3.34 -6.84 11.19
C ASN A 181 -4.31 -7.61 12.08
N TYR A 182 -5.57 -7.76 11.64
CA TYR A 182 -6.63 -8.43 12.38
C TYR A 182 -7.60 -9.12 11.43
N ASP A 183 -7.95 -10.39 11.72
CA ASP A 183 -8.88 -11.18 10.89
C ASP A 183 -10.26 -10.53 10.74
N ASP A 184 -10.74 -9.85 11.77
CA ASP A 184 -12.06 -9.19 11.74
C ASP A 184 -12.09 -7.97 10.81
N THR A 185 -10.94 -7.35 10.51
CA THR A 185 -10.84 -6.25 9.53
C THR A 185 -10.53 -6.77 8.13
N SER A 186 -9.72 -7.81 7.98
CA SER A 186 -9.31 -8.36 6.68
C SER A 186 -10.37 -9.25 6.02
N ILE A 187 -11.15 -10.03 6.78
CA ILE A 187 -12.21 -10.89 6.22
C ILE A 187 -13.24 -10.11 5.38
N PRO A 188 -13.76 -8.94 5.79
CA PRO A 188 -14.63 -8.13 4.94
C PRO A 188 -14.00 -7.72 3.62
N ILE A 189 -12.70 -7.37 3.63
CA ILE A 189 -11.93 -6.99 2.44
C ILE A 189 -11.84 -8.16 1.47
N VAL A 190 -11.43 -9.33 1.96
CA VAL A 190 -11.35 -10.56 1.16
C VAL A 190 -12.70 -10.87 0.51
N LYS A 191 -13.79 -10.87 1.27
CA LYS A 191 -15.13 -11.12 0.73
C LYS A 191 -15.55 -10.09 -0.32
N TYR A 192 -15.21 -8.83 -0.12
CA TYR A 192 -15.52 -7.78 -1.09
C TYR A 192 -14.76 -8.02 -2.41
N LEU A 193 -13.48 -8.34 -2.33
CA LEU A 193 -12.64 -8.62 -3.50
C LEU A 193 -13.00 -9.95 -4.18
N GLU A 194 -13.42 -10.98 -3.45
CA GLU A 194 -13.94 -12.21 -4.04
C GLU A 194 -15.17 -11.96 -4.92
N ASN A 195 -16.06 -11.02 -4.54
CA ASN A 195 -17.19 -10.58 -5.36
C ASN A 195 -16.77 -9.75 -6.60
N LYS A 196 -15.49 -9.37 -6.68
CA LYS A 196 -14.85 -8.70 -7.83
C LYS A 196 -13.93 -9.63 -8.60
N ASP A 197 -14.12 -10.96 -8.48
CA ASP A 197 -13.36 -12.00 -9.15
C ASP A 197 -11.88 -12.11 -8.75
N TYR A 198 -11.51 -11.68 -7.54
CA TYR A 198 -10.21 -11.95 -6.97
C TYR A 198 -10.20 -13.26 -6.19
N VAL A 199 -9.04 -13.88 -6.09
CA VAL A 199 -8.79 -15.07 -5.25
C VAL A 199 -7.54 -14.85 -4.41
N VAL A 200 -7.56 -15.35 -3.17
CA VAL A 200 -6.40 -15.30 -2.28
C VAL A 200 -5.31 -16.24 -2.79
N ILE A 201 -4.09 -15.73 -2.89
CA ILE A 201 -2.90 -16.50 -3.31
C ILE A 201 -1.84 -16.61 -2.22
N HIS A 202 -1.90 -15.74 -1.23
CA HIS A 202 -1.05 -15.76 -0.04
C HIS A 202 -1.78 -15.11 1.12
N SER A 203 -1.57 -15.63 2.33
CA SER A 203 -2.13 -15.06 3.56
C SER A 203 -1.16 -15.32 4.71
N SER A 204 -0.61 -14.24 5.25
CA SER A 204 0.24 -14.19 6.45
C SER A 204 0.04 -12.86 7.15
N LEU A 205 1.10 -12.08 7.40
CA LEU A 205 1.02 -10.68 7.84
C LEU A 205 0.43 -9.78 6.76
N ASP A 206 0.54 -10.19 5.49
CA ASP A 206 -0.16 -9.58 4.36
C ASP A 206 -1.03 -10.61 3.66
N ILE A 207 -2.09 -10.14 3.02
CA ILE A 207 -2.93 -10.92 2.11
C ILE A 207 -2.67 -10.44 0.69
N PHE A 208 -2.30 -11.38 -0.21
CA PHE A 208 -2.26 -11.11 -1.64
C PHE A 208 -3.44 -11.78 -2.33
N MET A 209 -4.11 -11.00 -3.16
CA MET A 209 -5.22 -11.47 -3.99
C MET A 209 -4.95 -11.18 -5.46
N ILE A 210 -5.23 -12.14 -6.32
CA ILE A 210 -5.08 -12.00 -7.77
C ILE A 210 -6.44 -12.05 -8.46
N HIS A 211 -6.64 -11.21 -9.47
CA HIS A 211 -7.83 -11.28 -10.30
C HIS A 211 -7.79 -12.52 -11.20
N LYS A 212 -8.90 -13.26 -11.32
CA LYS A 212 -8.99 -14.52 -12.10
C LYS A 212 -8.61 -14.36 -13.58
N ASN A 213 -8.77 -13.15 -14.14
CA ASN A 213 -8.39 -12.83 -15.52
C ASN A 213 -7.01 -12.17 -15.62
N SER A 214 -6.22 -12.14 -14.55
CA SER A 214 -4.86 -11.63 -14.58
C SER A 214 -3.96 -12.42 -15.52
N ILE A 215 -3.07 -11.72 -16.21
CA ILE A 215 -2.03 -12.36 -17.04
C ILE A 215 -1.08 -13.26 -16.23
N PHE A 216 -1.03 -13.07 -14.92
CA PHE A 216 -0.15 -13.81 -14.00
C PHE A 216 -0.79 -15.06 -13.38
N VAL A 217 -2.07 -15.29 -13.59
CA VAL A 217 -2.80 -16.41 -12.96
C VAL A 217 -2.15 -17.77 -13.22
N ASN A 218 -1.65 -17.98 -14.44
CA ASN A 218 -0.96 -19.22 -14.82
C ASN A 218 0.42 -19.40 -14.16
N ASN A 219 0.95 -18.39 -13.50
CA ASN A 219 2.20 -18.50 -12.77
C ASN A 219 2.02 -19.16 -11.39
N ILE A 220 0.78 -19.22 -10.90
CA ILE A 220 0.44 -19.64 -9.53
C ILE A 220 -0.09 -21.07 -9.53
N LEU A 221 -0.70 -21.48 -10.64
CA LEU A 221 -1.18 -22.85 -10.89
C LEU A 221 -0.03 -23.74 -11.37
#